data_00f6f42505280426e13ff8ade2ed7487
#
_entry.id   00f6f42505280426e13ff8ade2ed7487
#
_cell.length_a   1.000
_cell.length_b   1.000
_cell.length_c   1.000
_cell.angle_alpha   90.00
_cell.angle_beta   90.00
_cell.angle_gamma   90.00
#
_symmetry.space_group_name_H-M   'P 1'
#
loop_
_entity.id
_entity.type
_entity.pdbx_description
1 polymer ?
#
loop_
_entity_poly.entity_id
_entity_poly.type
_entity_poly.pdbx_seq_one_letter_code
_entity_poly.pdbx_strand_id
1 'polypeptide(L)'
;MNKRLLFRLAPGLLAVVLFCACRPAVIEKGNLDVIPQPQEIVLAQDTTPFVINHSTTIIYPAANEKMHRTADFLATFIKEMTGTEVRVSDKEKGSNAIILAVDTTMTHPEGYKLEITPEKVLLTGGSEAGVFLPILKDGKVAAALPAGTVTDFPRFRYRGFMIDVGRHFFPVSYLKQMIDLMALHNINYFHWHLTEDQGWRIEIKKYPKLTEIGSRRDSTIIDWETKKFDGKPHSGFYTQDEAREIVRYAADRFITVVPEIDLPGHTTAALASYPELGCTGGPYKVLCSFGVFPDVLCAGNEQTLQFTKDVLDEIMDIFPSEYIHIGGDECPKSRWEKCPKCQAKIKELGIKALPKHSKENQLQTYFMSELEKEINAHGRRMLGWDEVLEGGLTPNSTIMSWRGIQGGIEAARQHHDVIMTPIQRLYFSNPRINKMTGFEWMNRVYNFEPIPAELTDAEKKFVIGTQGCIWTEWTADSTKMEWQILPRMAALSEIQWTLPEHKNFDRFMERLPEMLKIYSDLGYGYRKDVFAADTVAVKQ
;
A
#
# COMPACT_ATOMS: atom_id res chain seq x y z
N MET A 1 52.24 -65.57 -12.77
CA MET A 1 51.94 -67.00 -13.05
C MET A 1 50.45 -67.18 -13.29
N ASN A 2 50.13 -67.63 -14.50
CA ASN A 2 49.02 -68.50 -14.89
C ASN A 2 47.56 -68.05 -14.54
N LYS A 3 46.58 -68.19 -15.35
CA LYS A 3 46.32 -68.60 -16.77
C LYS A 3 44.86 -68.20 -17.07
N ARG A 4 44.66 -67.77 -18.29
CA ARG A 4 43.43 -67.73 -19.08
C ARG A 4 42.36 -68.76 -18.72
N LEU A 5 41.07 -68.34 -18.77
CA LEU A 5 40.06 -69.07 -19.56
C LEU A 5 39.01 -68.12 -20.15
N LEU A 6 38.91 -68.19 -21.46
CA LEU A 6 37.84 -67.59 -22.28
C LEU A 6 36.56 -68.46 -22.18
N PHE A 7 35.39 -67.82 -22.03
CA PHE A 7 34.14 -68.38 -22.55
C PHE A 7 33.39 -67.28 -23.28
N ARG A 8 33.23 -67.53 -24.59
CA ARG A 8 32.34 -66.81 -25.48
C ARG A 8 30.92 -67.33 -25.24
N LEU A 9 29.93 -66.42 -25.01
CA LEU A 9 28.55 -66.68 -25.27
C LEU A 9 27.92 -65.44 -25.93
N ALA A 10 27.08 -65.73 -26.91
CA ALA A 10 26.52 -64.81 -27.88
C ALA A 10 25.54 -63.77 -27.32
N PRO A 11 25.28 -62.64 -28.05
CA PRO A 11 24.41 -61.57 -27.59
C PRO A 11 22.92 -61.93 -27.83
N GLY A 12 22.19 -62.22 -26.76
CA GLY A 12 20.73 -62.14 -26.77
C GLY A 12 20.27 -60.70 -26.61
N LEU A 13 19.76 -60.09 -27.67
CA LEU A 13 19.14 -58.78 -27.67
C LEU A 13 17.80 -58.89 -26.91
N LEU A 14 17.79 -58.48 -25.61
CA LEU A 14 16.55 -58.28 -24.87
C LEU A 14 16.23 -56.78 -24.96
N ALA A 15 15.37 -56.43 -25.94
CA ALA A 15 14.78 -55.11 -26.04
C ALA A 15 13.78 -54.95 -24.90
N VAL A 16 14.24 -54.31 -23.80
CA VAL A 16 13.35 -53.81 -22.74
C VAL A 16 12.68 -52.56 -23.30
N VAL A 17 11.47 -52.70 -23.84
CA VAL A 17 10.59 -51.56 -24.14
C VAL A 17 10.13 -51.00 -22.80
N LEU A 18 10.83 -49.97 -22.35
CA LEU A 18 10.35 -49.08 -21.28
C LEU A 18 9.12 -48.34 -21.82
N PHE A 19 7.95 -48.91 -21.55
CA PHE A 19 6.71 -48.11 -21.58
C PHE A 19 6.84 -47.09 -20.45
N CYS A 20 7.39 -45.89 -20.77
CA CYS A 20 7.10 -44.69 -20.01
C CYS A 20 5.60 -44.45 -20.14
N ALA A 21 4.81 -45.03 -19.23
CA ALA A 21 3.45 -44.59 -19.05
C ALA A 21 3.56 -43.13 -18.54
N CYS A 22 3.45 -42.18 -19.49
CA CYS A 22 3.11 -40.82 -19.14
C CYS A 22 1.78 -40.90 -18.40
N ARG A 23 1.82 -40.90 -17.05
CA ARG A 23 0.61 -40.58 -16.32
C ARG A 23 0.22 -39.17 -16.80
N PRO A 24 -1.01 -38.96 -17.28
CA PRO A 24 -1.44 -37.62 -17.62
C PRO A 24 -1.22 -36.78 -16.34
N ALA A 25 -0.52 -35.67 -16.47
CA ALA A 25 -0.38 -34.74 -15.38
C ALA A 25 -1.80 -34.41 -14.91
N VAL A 26 -2.06 -34.58 -13.62
CA VAL A 26 -3.33 -34.21 -13.03
C VAL A 26 -3.39 -32.69 -13.16
N ILE A 27 -4.21 -32.21 -14.12
CA ILE A 27 -4.43 -30.78 -14.33
C ILE A 27 -5.28 -30.32 -13.16
N GLU A 28 -4.68 -29.55 -12.26
CA GLU A 28 -5.38 -28.97 -11.13
C GLU A 28 -6.38 -27.93 -11.66
N LYS A 29 -7.68 -28.16 -11.40
CA LYS A 29 -8.74 -27.23 -11.81
C LYS A 29 -8.75 -26.07 -10.80
N GLY A 30 -8.52 -24.86 -11.29
CA GLY A 30 -8.65 -23.64 -10.50
C GLY A 30 -10.08 -23.40 -10.03
N ASN A 31 -10.23 -22.53 -9.06
CA ASN A 31 -11.50 -21.95 -8.68
C ASN A 31 -11.45 -20.43 -8.92
N LEU A 32 -12.58 -19.77 -8.95
CA LEU A 32 -12.69 -18.31 -9.03
C LEU A 32 -12.97 -17.68 -7.66
N ASP A 33 -12.73 -18.42 -6.59
CA ASP A 33 -13.00 -18.04 -5.20
C ASP A 33 -11.78 -17.32 -4.59
N VAL A 34 -11.56 -16.10 -5.03
CA VAL A 34 -10.36 -15.28 -4.77
C VAL A 34 -10.58 -14.21 -3.70
N ILE A 35 -9.49 -13.63 -3.18
CA ILE A 35 -9.49 -12.47 -2.28
C ILE A 35 -8.83 -11.28 -3.01
N PRO A 36 -9.50 -10.09 -3.05
CA PRO A 36 -10.86 -9.82 -2.61
C PRO A 36 -11.91 -10.50 -3.48
N GLN A 37 -13.10 -10.76 -2.90
CA GLN A 37 -14.19 -11.42 -3.61
C GLN A 37 -14.73 -10.52 -4.73
N PRO A 38 -14.85 -11.04 -5.99
CA PRO A 38 -15.51 -10.35 -7.08
C PRO A 38 -16.99 -10.09 -6.81
N GLN A 39 -17.54 -9.07 -7.46
CA GLN A 39 -18.95 -8.70 -7.28
C GLN A 39 -19.90 -9.79 -7.82
N GLU A 40 -19.57 -10.40 -8.96
CA GLU A 40 -20.40 -11.45 -9.56
C GLU A 40 -19.53 -12.53 -10.21
N ILE A 41 -19.85 -13.79 -9.92
CA ILE A 41 -19.25 -14.97 -10.56
C ILE A 41 -20.38 -15.89 -11.05
N VAL A 42 -20.39 -16.18 -12.34
CA VAL A 42 -21.34 -17.13 -12.97
C VAL A 42 -20.54 -18.24 -13.64
N LEU A 43 -20.50 -19.42 -13.01
CA LEU A 43 -19.84 -20.60 -13.59
C LEU A 43 -20.75 -21.29 -14.61
N ALA A 44 -20.18 -21.69 -15.75
CA ALA A 44 -20.87 -22.53 -16.71
C ALA A 44 -20.95 -23.97 -16.18
N GLN A 45 -22.13 -24.59 -16.32
CA GLN A 45 -22.34 -25.98 -15.90
C GLN A 45 -21.75 -26.95 -16.93
N ASP A 46 -21.14 -28.04 -16.48
CA ASP A 46 -20.68 -29.17 -17.29
C ASP A 46 -19.81 -28.85 -18.52
N THR A 47 -18.99 -27.78 -18.42
CA THR A 47 -18.11 -27.37 -19.52
C THR A 47 -16.66 -27.75 -19.28
N THR A 48 -15.92 -28.00 -20.37
CA THR A 48 -14.47 -28.19 -20.36
C THR A 48 -13.79 -26.89 -19.90
N PRO A 49 -12.81 -26.95 -18.99
CA PRO A 49 -12.08 -25.76 -18.57
C PRO A 49 -11.13 -25.24 -19.67
N PHE A 50 -10.78 -23.95 -19.63
CA PHE A 50 -9.65 -23.43 -20.40
C PHE A 50 -8.34 -23.93 -19.80
N VAL A 51 -7.47 -24.54 -20.61
CA VAL A 51 -6.19 -25.11 -20.14
C VAL A 51 -5.03 -24.24 -20.62
N ILE A 52 -4.27 -23.72 -19.63
CA ILE A 52 -3.02 -22.99 -19.90
C ILE A 52 -1.92 -24.01 -20.17
N ASN A 53 -1.25 -23.87 -21.31
CA ASN A 53 -0.13 -24.72 -21.72
C ASN A 53 0.82 -23.95 -22.65
N HIS A 54 1.90 -24.57 -23.10
CA HIS A 54 2.91 -23.93 -23.96
C HIS A 54 2.37 -23.40 -25.31
N SER A 55 1.14 -23.81 -25.73
CA SER A 55 0.48 -23.23 -26.88
C SER A 55 -0.33 -21.98 -26.56
N THR A 56 -0.55 -21.67 -25.29
CA THR A 56 -1.29 -20.48 -24.87
C THR A 56 -0.57 -19.20 -25.32
N THR A 57 -1.34 -18.24 -25.84
CA THR A 57 -0.81 -16.94 -26.24
C THR A 57 -1.63 -15.85 -25.57
N ILE A 58 -0.93 -14.91 -24.92
CA ILE A 58 -1.53 -13.68 -24.39
C ILE A 58 -1.54 -12.66 -25.52
N ILE A 59 -2.72 -12.13 -25.86
CA ILE A 59 -2.92 -11.18 -26.95
C ILE A 59 -3.27 -9.83 -26.34
N TYR A 60 -2.58 -8.78 -26.76
CA TYR A 60 -2.80 -7.40 -26.34
C TYR A 60 -3.05 -6.49 -27.54
N PRO A 61 -3.75 -5.34 -27.39
CA PRO A 61 -3.99 -4.39 -28.47
C PRO A 61 -2.68 -3.80 -29.01
N ALA A 62 -2.46 -3.89 -30.32
CA ALA A 62 -1.29 -3.32 -30.98
C ALA A 62 -1.12 -1.82 -30.63
N ALA A 63 0.12 -1.36 -30.51
CA ALA A 63 0.50 0.01 -30.16
C ALA A 63 0.07 0.52 -28.76
N ASN A 64 -0.38 -0.38 -27.87
CA ASN A 64 -0.65 -0.03 -26.46
C ASN A 64 0.46 -0.58 -25.56
N GLU A 65 1.46 0.26 -25.27
CA GLU A 65 2.62 -0.10 -24.44
C GLU A 65 2.26 -0.52 -23.01
N LYS A 66 1.21 0.06 -22.40
CA LYS A 66 0.75 -0.34 -21.08
C LYS A 66 0.17 -1.75 -21.09
N MET A 67 -0.62 -2.07 -22.11
CA MET A 67 -1.19 -3.41 -22.29
C MET A 67 -0.12 -4.44 -22.66
N HIS A 68 0.92 -4.06 -23.38
CA HIS A 68 2.08 -4.92 -23.62
C HIS A 68 2.76 -5.28 -22.28
N ARG A 69 3.11 -4.29 -21.44
CA ARG A 69 3.68 -4.55 -20.12
C ARG A 69 2.77 -5.40 -19.24
N THR A 70 1.46 -5.16 -19.27
CA THR A 70 0.47 -5.99 -18.57
C THR A 70 0.49 -7.45 -19.07
N ALA A 71 0.60 -7.66 -20.36
CA ALA A 71 0.72 -9.01 -20.95
C ALA A 71 2.03 -9.71 -20.55
N ASP A 72 3.15 -8.99 -20.54
CA ASP A 72 4.45 -9.52 -20.08
C ASP A 72 4.41 -9.86 -18.59
N PHE A 73 3.75 -9.03 -17.79
CA PHE A 73 3.57 -9.27 -16.37
C PHE A 73 2.75 -10.56 -16.14
N LEU A 74 1.63 -10.73 -16.87
CA LEU A 74 0.83 -11.94 -16.82
C LEU A 74 1.63 -13.17 -17.25
N ALA A 75 2.41 -13.08 -18.34
CA ALA A 75 3.24 -14.19 -18.80
C ALA A 75 4.28 -14.62 -17.75
N THR A 76 4.91 -13.64 -17.09
CA THR A 76 5.86 -13.87 -16.00
C THR A 76 5.17 -14.55 -14.81
N PHE A 77 4.03 -14.04 -14.41
CA PHE A 77 3.24 -14.59 -13.31
C PHE A 77 2.78 -16.04 -13.59
N ILE A 78 2.27 -16.32 -14.81
CA ILE A 78 1.93 -17.69 -15.23
C ILE A 78 3.14 -18.61 -15.11
N LYS A 79 4.32 -18.17 -15.59
CA LYS A 79 5.54 -18.96 -15.52
C LYS A 79 5.95 -19.25 -14.09
N GLU A 80 5.92 -18.26 -13.19
CA GLU A 80 6.28 -18.41 -11.78
C GLU A 80 5.34 -19.36 -11.03
N MET A 81 4.03 -19.23 -11.29
CA MET A 81 3.02 -20.01 -10.57
C MET A 81 2.81 -21.43 -11.12
N THR A 82 3.03 -21.66 -12.42
CA THR A 82 2.72 -22.96 -13.09
C THR A 82 3.93 -23.64 -13.71
N GLY A 83 5.06 -22.94 -13.85
CA GLY A 83 6.21 -23.39 -14.63
C GLY A 83 5.98 -23.35 -16.16
N THR A 84 4.82 -22.87 -16.63
CA THR A 84 4.45 -22.85 -18.06
C THR A 84 4.88 -21.55 -18.70
N GLU A 85 5.71 -21.60 -19.74
CA GLU A 85 6.02 -20.44 -20.58
C GLU A 85 4.92 -20.27 -21.63
N VAL A 86 4.34 -19.07 -21.68
CA VAL A 86 3.33 -18.65 -22.66
C VAL A 86 3.88 -17.54 -23.55
N ARG A 87 3.30 -17.39 -24.76
CA ARG A 87 3.73 -16.34 -25.71
C ARG A 87 2.95 -15.05 -25.47
N VAL A 88 3.58 -13.92 -25.73
CA VAL A 88 2.94 -12.59 -25.78
C VAL A 88 2.94 -12.12 -27.24
N SER A 89 1.82 -11.58 -27.72
CA SER A 89 1.67 -11.16 -29.13
C SER A 89 0.60 -10.07 -29.28
N ASP A 90 0.78 -9.21 -30.25
CA ASP A 90 -0.22 -8.24 -30.74
C ASP A 90 -1.07 -8.78 -31.90
N LYS A 91 -0.82 -10.05 -32.29
CA LYS A 91 -1.52 -10.69 -33.42
C LYS A 91 -2.62 -11.64 -32.94
N GLU A 92 -3.76 -11.60 -33.57
CA GLU A 92 -4.89 -12.49 -33.29
C GLU A 92 -4.51 -13.97 -33.40
N LYS A 93 -5.12 -14.77 -32.52
CA LYS A 93 -5.03 -16.23 -32.54
C LYS A 93 -6.40 -16.84 -32.30
N GLY A 94 -6.77 -17.85 -33.08
CA GLY A 94 -8.12 -18.39 -33.08
C GLY A 94 -8.50 -19.25 -31.87
N SER A 95 -7.53 -19.88 -31.18
CA SER A 95 -7.79 -20.77 -30.04
C SER A 95 -6.62 -20.78 -29.06
N ASN A 96 -6.89 -21.21 -27.84
CA ASN A 96 -5.93 -21.22 -26.70
C ASN A 96 -5.25 -19.84 -26.52
N ALA A 97 -6.09 -18.81 -26.37
CA ALA A 97 -5.68 -17.43 -26.25
C ALA A 97 -6.26 -16.79 -25.00
N ILE A 98 -5.43 -15.95 -24.33
CA ILE A 98 -5.86 -14.99 -23.31
C ILE A 98 -5.84 -13.62 -23.98
N ILE A 99 -6.99 -13.00 -24.16
CA ILE A 99 -7.15 -11.75 -24.91
C ILE A 99 -7.38 -10.63 -23.91
N LEU A 100 -6.51 -9.63 -23.92
CA LEU A 100 -6.62 -8.43 -23.11
C LEU A 100 -7.27 -7.31 -23.94
N ALA A 101 -8.33 -6.70 -23.43
CA ALA A 101 -9.06 -5.63 -24.12
C ALA A 101 -9.40 -4.48 -23.16
N VAL A 102 -9.62 -3.29 -23.69
CA VAL A 102 -10.11 -2.13 -22.95
C VAL A 102 -11.41 -1.66 -23.58
N ASP A 103 -12.43 -1.47 -22.75
CA ASP A 103 -13.72 -0.89 -23.11
C ASP A 103 -13.98 0.34 -22.24
N THR A 104 -13.66 1.52 -22.75
CA THR A 104 -13.81 2.81 -22.04
C THR A 104 -15.27 3.21 -21.81
N THR A 105 -16.25 2.44 -22.30
CA THR A 105 -17.68 2.67 -22.03
C THR A 105 -18.16 2.03 -20.73
N MET A 106 -17.33 1.22 -20.07
CA MET A 106 -17.64 0.64 -18.77
C MET A 106 -17.78 1.73 -17.71
N THR A 107 -18.77 1.58 -16.83
CA THR A 107 -19.09 2.57 -15.79
C THR A 107 -17.94 2.79 -14.79
N HIS A 108 -17.14 1.73 -14.53
CA HIS A 108 -16.03 1.75 -13.60
C HIS A 108 -14.71 1.64 -14.36
N PRO A 109 -13.84 2.65 -14.34
CA PRO A 109 -12.54 2.58 -15.04
C PRO A 109 -11.64 1.43 -14.58
N GLU A 110 -11.68 1.07 -13.30
CA GLU A 110 -10.96 -0.07 -12.75
C GLU A 110 -11.80 -1.36 -12.71
N GLY A 111 -13.02 -1.34 -13.24
CA GLY A 111 -13.86 -2.53 -13.40
C GLY A 111 -13.38 -3.41 -14.53
N TYR A 112 -13.74 -4.69 -14.47
CA TYR A 112 -13.44 -5.66 -15.53
C TYR A 112 -14.54 -6.68 -15.71
N LYS A 113 -14.53 -7.31 -16.91
CA LYS A 113 -15.28 -8.51 -17.24
C LYS A 113 -14.32 -9.59 -17.72
N LEU A 114 -14.40 -10.76 -17.11
CA LEU A 114 -13.63 -11.94 -17.50
C LEU A 114 -14.61 -12.97 -18.08
N GLU A 115 -14.40 -13.40 -19.33
CA GLU A 115 -15.20 -14.41 -20.01
C GLU A 115 -14.30 -15.59 -20.36
N ILE A 116 -14.58 -16.76 -19.78
CA ILE A 116 -13.78 -17.98 -19.94
C ILE A 116 -14.58 -19.01 -20.69
N THR A 117 -14.07 -19.43 -21.84
CA THR A 117 -14.55 -20.56 -22.62
C THR A 117 -13.43 -21.59 -22.75
N PRO A 118 -13.71 -22.84 -23.20
CA PRO A 118 -12.66 -23.83 -23.44
C PRO A 118 -11.57 -23.37 -24.43
N GLU A 119 -11.93 -22.48 -25.38
CA GLU A 119 -11.06 -22.02 -26.45
C GLU A 119 -10.27 -20.74 -26.10
N LYS A 120 -10.84 -19.88 -25.29
CA LYS A 120 -10.26 -18.56 -24.99
C LYS A 120 -10.70 -17.98 -23.65
N VAL A 121 -9.86 -17.12 -23.15
CA VAL A 121 -10.16 -16.19 -22.06
C VAL A 121 -10.19 -14.78 -22.63
N LEU A 122 -11.29 -14.05 -22.45
CA LEU A 122 -11.39 -12.63 -22.78
C LEU A 122 -11.46 -11.83 -21.49
N LEU A 123 -10.47 -10.97 -21.28
CA LEU A 123 -10.39 -10.04 -20.16
C LEU A 123 -10.56 -8.63 -20.69
N THR A 124 -11.70 -8.01 -20.38
CA THR A 124 -12.04 -6.64 -20.77
C THR A 124 -12.08 -5.75 -19.54
N GLY A 125 -11.22 -4.73 -19.47
CA GLY A 125 -11.22 -3.72 -18.42
C GLY A 125 -11.79 -2.38 -18.88
N GLY A 126 -12.33 -1.58 -17.97
CA GLY A 126 -12.76 -0.21 -18.25
C GLY A 126 -11.59 0.74 -18.56
N SER A 127 -10.39 0.33 -18.19
CA SER A 127 -9.10 0.94 -18.52
C SER A 127 -8.00 -0.13 -18.47
N GLU A 128 -6.77 0.25 -18.78
CA GLU A 128 -5.62 -0.64 -18.62
C GLU A 128 -5.45 -1.12 -17.16
N ALA A 129 -5.78 -0.27 -16.17
CA ALA A 129 -5.79 -0.67 -14.76
C ALA A 129 -6.82 -1.77 -14.47
N GLY A 130 -8.02 -1.68 -15.04
CA GLY A 130 -9.05 -2.72 -14.92
C GLY A 130 -8.61 -4.07 -15.52
N VAL A 131 -7.77 -4.07 -16.56
CA VAL A 131 -7.19 -5.31 -17.12
C VAL A 131 -6.09 -5.87 -16.21
N PHE A 132 -5.30 -5.03 -15.58
CA PHE A 132 -4.17 -5.45 -14.73
C PHE A 132 -4.62 -6.10 -13.42
N LEU A 133 -5.64 -5.55 -12.77
CA LEU A 133 -6.08 -5.96 -11.43
C LEU A 133 -6.54 -7.44 -11.34
N PRO A 134 -7.33 -8.01 -12.29
CA PRO A 134 -7.73 -9.42 -12.21
C PRO A 134 -6.58 -10.41 -12.41
N ILE A 135 -5.51 -10.00 -13.09
CA ILE A 135 -4.33 -10.83 -13.33
C ILE A 135 -3.64 -11.22 -12.02
N LEU A 136 -3.66 -10.32 -11.05
CA LEU A 136 -3.04 -10.55 -9.73
C LEU A 136 -3.96 -11.28 -8.75
N LYS A 137 -5.28 -11.26 -8.96
CA LYS A 137 -6.25 -11.92 -8.07
C LYS A 137 -6.19 -13.44 -8.10
N ASP A 138 -5.94 -14.03 -9.25
CA ASP A 138 -5.89 -15.48 -9.41
C ASP A 138 -4.55 -16.04 -8.93
N GLY A 139 -4.31 -15.95 -7.65
CA GLY A 139 -3.11 -16.44 -6.98
C GLY A 139 -2.85 -17.94 -7.07
N LYS A 140 -3.65 -18.67 -7.83
CA LYS A 140 -3.32 -19.89 -8.52
C LYS A 140 -3.68 -19.65 -9.97
N VAL A 141 -2.69 -19.42 -10.81
CA VAL A 141 -2.87 -19.73 -12.21
C VAL A 141 -2.94 -21.25 -12.26
N ALA A 142 -4.14 -21.79 -12.05
CA ALA A 142 -4.38 -23.19 -12.26
C ALA A 142 -4.06 -23.46 -13.73
N ALA A 143 -3.46 -24.62 -14.01
CA ALA A 143 -3.30 -25.06 -15.39
C ALA A 143 -4.66 -25.16 -16.12
N ALA A 144 -5.78 -25.09 -15.40
CA ALA A 144 -7.13 -25.12 -15.93
C ALA A 144 -8.06 -24.13 -15.23
N LEU A 145 -8.64 -23.19 -15.97
CA LEU A 145 -9.63 -22.22 -15.51
C LEU A 145 -11.05 -22.73 -15.81
N PRO A 146 -11.98 -22.72 -14.83
CA PRO A 146 -13.37 -23.11 -15.07
C PRO A 146 -14.02 -22.13 -16.06
N ALA A 147 -14.84 -22.64 -17.00
CA ALA A 147 -15.59 -21.78 -17.90
C ALA A 147 -16.68 -21.00 -17.13
N GLY A 148 -16.90 -19.74 -17.52
CA GLY A 148 -17.85 -18.87 -16.86
C GLY A 148 -17.56 -17.40 -17.12
N THR A 149 -18.22 -16.54 -16.34
CA THR A 149 -18.01 -15.10 -16.39
C THR A 149 -17.77 -14.54 -14.99
N VAL A 150 -16.89 -13.52 -14.89
CA VAL A 150 -16.72 -12.70 -13.70
C VAL A 150 -16.97 -11.26 -14.11
N THR A 151 -17.81 -10.54 -13.33
CA THR A 151 -17.99 -9.10 -13.46
C THR A 151 -17.58 -8.47 -12.14
N ASP A 152 -16.65 -7.52 -12.19
CA ASP A 152 -16.07 -6.99 -10.97
C ASP A 152 -15.63 -5.53 -11.10
N PHE A 153 -15.65 -4.81 -9.97
CA PHE A 153 -15.22 -3.42 -9.84
C PHE A 153 -14.97 -3.06 -8.38
N PRO A 154 -14.09 -2.06 -8.10
CA PRO A 154 -13.81 -1.66 -6.73
C PRO A 154 -14.95 -0.86 -6.12
N ARG A 155 -15.20 -1.09 -4.83
CA ARG A 155 -16.11 -0.30 -4.01
C ARG A 155 -15.61 1.14 -3.82
N PHE A 156 -14.30 1.31 -3.59
CA PHE A 156 -13.69 2.61 -3.34
C PHE A 156 -12.66 2.96 -4.40
N ARG A 157 -12.62 4.26 -4.77
CA ARG A 157 -11.60 4.80 -5.69
C ARG A 157 -10.22 4.94 -5.03
N TYR A 158 -10.17 5.18 -3.69
CA TYR A 158 -8.92 5.25 -2.92
C TYR A 158 -8.78 3.99 -2.07
N ARG A 159 -7.81 3.16 -2.37
CA ARG A 159 -7.49 1.92 -1.66
C ARG A 159 -6.02 2.00 -1.25
N GLY A 160 -5.77 2.51 -0.04
CA GLY A 160 -4.43 2.88 0.40
C GLY A 160 -3.76 1.88 1.32
N PHE A 161 -2.43 1.92 1.29
CA PHE A 161 -1.58 1.37 2.32
C PHE A 161 -0.38 2.29 2.58
N MET A 162 -0.11 2.62 3.86
CA MET A 162 0.97 3.50 4.26
C MET A 162 2.12 2.71 4.88
N ILE A 163 3.36 3.10 4.53
CA ILE A 163 4.59 2.61 5.17
C ILE A 163 5.39 3.81 5.69
N ASP A 164 5.65 3.81 6.99
CA ASP A 164 6.59 4.71 7.65
C ASP A 164 8.02 4.21 7.41
N VAL A 165 8.86 5.09 6.87
CA VAL A 165 10.30 4.85 6.72
C VAL A 165 11.15 5.82 7.55
N GLY A 166 10.50 6.75 8.25
CA GLY A 166 11.14 7.73 9.12
C GLY A 166 11.72 7.10 10.37
N ARG A 167 10.90 6.30 11.11
CA ARG A 167 11.34 5.63 12.35
C ARG A 167 12.34 4.51 12.05
N HIS A 168 12.03 3.63 11.08
CA HIS A 168 13.00 2.67 10.56
C HIS A 168 13.05 2.71 9.04
N PHE A 169 14.26 2.83 8.51
CA PHE A 169 14.51 2.90 7.08
C PHE A 169 14.45 1.51 6.42
N PHE A 170 13.79 1.43 5.26
CA PHE A 170 13.74 0.22 4.42
C PHE A 170 14.33 0.51 3.05
N PRO A 171 15.15 -0.40 2.49
CA PRO A 171 15.80 -0.17 1.19
C PRO A 171 14.80 -0.23 0.02
N VAL A 172 15.17 0.39 -1.10
CA VAL A 172 14.39 0.41 -2.36
C VAL A 172 13.93 -0.98 -2.78
N SER A 173 14.80 -1.99 -2.65
CA SER A 173 14.48 -3.38 -3.00
C SER A 173 13.31 -3.93 -2.19
N TYR A 174 13.23 -3.61 -0.91
CA TYR A 174 12.12 -4.04 -0.05
C TYR A 174 10.83 -3.27 -0.35
N LEU A 175 10.93 -1.96 -0.62
CA LEU A 175 9.76 -1.18 -1.02
C LEU A 175 9.14 -1.69 -2.32
N LYS A 176 9.95 -2.17 -3.27
CA LYS A 176 9.44 -2.83 -4.48
C LYS A 176 8.67 -4.10 -4.15
N GLN A 177 9.15 -4.95 -3.23
CA GLN A 177 8.42 -6.12 -2.76
C GLN A 177 7.08 -5.72 -2.10
N MET A 178 7.06 -4.64 -1.34
CA MET A 178 5.83 -4.13 -0.74
C MET A 178 4.85 -3.58 -1.78
N ILE A 179 5.34 -2.96 -2.84
CA ILE A 179 4.52 -2.51 -3.98
C ILE A 179 3.93 -3.72 -4.73
N ASP A 180 4.70 -4.80 -4.93
CA ASP A 180 4.19 -6.05 -5.50
C ASP A 180 3.08 -6.65 -4.62
N LEU A 181 3.28 -6.64 -3.31
CA LEU A 181 2.28 -7.10 -2.35
C LEU A 181 1.02 -6.22 -2.36
N MET A 182 1.16 -4.90 -2.46
CA MET A 182 0.02 -3.98 -2.62
C MET A 182 -0.76 -4.27 -3.92
N ALA A 183 -0.05 -4.50 -5.03
CA ALA A 183 -0.65 -4.86 -6.30
C ALA A 183 -1.45 -6.17 -6.20
N LEU A 184 -0.90 -7.21 -5.56
CA LEU A 184 -1.58 -8.48 -5.28
C LEU A 184 -2.92 -8.28 -4.54
N HIS A 185 -3.04 -7.23 -3.74
CA HIS A 185 -4.23 -6.90 -2.95
C HIS A 185 -5.11 -5.80 -3.55
N ASN A 186 -4.89 -5.43 -4.82
CA ASN A 186 -5.64 -4.37 -5.52
C ASN A 186 -5.60 -3.00 -4.82
N ILE A 187 -4.54 -2.73 -4.07
CA ILE A 187 -4.25 -1.42 -3.48
C ILE A 187 -3.70 -0.53 -4.58
N ASN A 188 -4.28 0.66 -4.76
CA ASN A 188 -3.90 1.58 -5.83
C ASN A 188 -3.23 2.88 -5.34
N TYR A 189 -3.05 3.04 -4.02
CA TYR A 189 -2.31 4.14 -3.43
C TYR A 189 -1.29 3.63 -2.42
N PHE A 190 -0.01 3.91 -2.67
CA PHE A 190 1.08 3.74 -1.73
C PHE A 190 1.37 5.07 -1.03
N HIS A 191 0.95 5.23 0.21
CA HIS A 191 1.28 6.37 1.03
C HIS A 191 2.67 6.17 1.65
N TRP A 192 3.62 7.00 1.27
CA TRP A 192 5.01 6.90 1.67
C TRP A 192 5.38 7.99 2.66
N HIS A 193 5.40 7.62 3.95
CA HIS A 193 5.73 8.53 5.04
C HIS A 193 7.25 8.68 5.17
N LEU A 194 7.78 9.81 4.68
CA LEU A 194 9.20 10.01 4.37
C LEU A 194 9.99 10.74 5.46
N THR A 195 9.32 11.45 6.39
CA THR A 195 10.00 12.35 7.33
C THR A 195 9.44 12.24 8.74
N GLU A 196 10.35 12.25 9.72
CA GLU A 196 10.05 12.09 11.11
C GLU A 196 11.11 12.72 12.03
N ASP A 197 10.81 12.81 13.32
CA ASP A 197 11.76 13.26 14.36
C ASP A 197 13.04 12.41 14.40
N GLN A 198 12.94 11.12 14.03
CA GLN A 198 14.03 10.15 14.09
C GLN A 198 14.73 9.95 12.76
N GLY A 199 14.27 10.61 11.71
CA GLY A 199 14.94 10.54 10.42
C GLY A 199 14.20 11.21 9.26
N TRP A 200 14.94 12.00 8.52
CA TRP A 200 14.54 12.56 7.22
C TRP A 200 15.02 11.63 6.10
N ARG A 201 14.13 11.13 5.24
CA ARG A 201 14.47 10.01 4.34
C ARG A 201 14.48 10.34 2.85
N ILE A 202 14.23 11.59 2.45
CA ILE A 202 14.23 11.98 1.04
C ILE A 202 15.25 13.10 0.76
N GLU A 203 16.04 12.95 -0.30
CA GLU A 203 16.96 13.98 -0.74
C GLU A 203 16.21 15.23 -1.21
N ILE A 204 16.59 16.39 -0.65
CA ILE A 204 16.18 17.72 -1.10
C ILE A 204 17.45 18.47 -1.50
N LYS A 205 17.64 18.69 -2.78
CA LYS A 205 18.90 19.24 -3.32
C LYS A 205 19.18 20.65 -2.82
N LYS A 206 18.14 21.44 -2.62
CA LYS A 206 18.26 22.79 -2.05
C LYS A 206 18.69 22.78 -0.58
N TYR A 207 18.40 21.69 0.13
CA TYR A 207 18.68 21.55 1.57
C TYR A 207 19.45 20.26 1.91
N PRO A 208 20.72 20.11 1.47
CA PRO A 208 21.46 18.85 1.56
C PRO A 208 21.68 18.34 2.99
N LYS A 209 21.74 19.23 3.99
CA LYS A 209 21.89 18.81 5.39
C LYS A 209 20.72 17.97 5.89
N LEU A 210 19.55 18.01 5.27
CA LEU A 210 18.41 17.15 5.61
C LEU A 210 18.78 15.66 5.52
N THR A 211 19.59 15.28 4.54
CA THR A 211 20.11 13.91 4.41
C THR A 211 21.48 13.70 5.01
N GLU A 212 22.35 14.71 5.02
CA GLU A 212 23.67 14.61 5.64
C GLU A 212 23.59 14.47 7.18
N ILE A 213 22.67 15.18 7.82
CA ILE A 213 22.49 15.21 9.29
C ILE A 213 21.18 14.50 9.67
N GLY A 214 20.05 14.93 9.08
CA GLY A 214 18.72 14.51 9.46
C GLY A 214 18.40 13.03 9.17
N SER A 215 19.15 12.37 8.29
CA SER A 215 18.94 10.96 7.97
C SER A 215 19.56 9.97 8.97
N ARG A 216 20.28 10.46 9.99
CA ARG A 216 21.07 9.64 10.90
C ARG A 216 20.79 9.94 12.36
N ARG A 217 20.64 8.89 13.18
CA ARG A 217 20.63 8.93 14.63
C ARG A 217 21.65 7.97 15.24
N ASP A 218 22.10 8.24 16.46
CA ASP A 218 23.19 7.48 17.08
C ASP A 218 22.73 6.16 17.70
N SER A 219 21.45 6.04 18.04
CA SER A 219 20.88 4.88 18.70
C SER A 219 19.37 4.84 18.49
N THR A 220 18.73 3.72 18.85
CA THR A 220 17.27 3.58 18.82
C THR A 220 16.78 3.02 20.14
N ILE A 221 15.71 3.58 20.69
CA ILE A 221 15.04 3.02 21.86
C ILE A 221 14.42 1.67 21.50
N ILE A 222 14.69 0.65 22.31
CA ILE A 222 14.20 -0.73 22.12
C ILE A 222 13.28 -1.21 23.25
N ASP A 223 13.21 -0.44 24.32
CA ASP A 223 12.30 -0.69 25.43
C ASP A 223 11.90 0.64 26.06
N TRP A 224 10.60 0.94 25.98
CA TRP A 224 10.05 2.20 26.48
C TRP A 224 10.01 2.29 28.01
N GLU A 225 9.73 1.19 28.69
CA GLU A 225 9.56 1.15 30.15
C GLU A 225 10.93 1.36 30.84
N THR A 226 11.93 0.63 30.37
CA THR A 226 13.30 0.69 30.94
C THR A 226 14.16 1.79 30.32
N LYS A 227 13.66 2.49 29.30
CA LYS A 227 14.43 3.48 28.51
C LYS A 227 15.72 2.90 27.93
N LYS A 228 15.69 1.64 27.54
CA LYS A 228 16.85 0.96 26.97
C LYS A 228 17.01 1.33 25.49
N PHE A 229 18.24 1.60 25.09
CA PHE A 229 18.66 1.87 23.72
C PHE A 229 19.55 0.75 23.19
N ASP A 230 19.56 0.54 21.88
CA ASP A 230 20.36 -0.50 21.22
C ASP A 230 21.85 -0.13 21.08
N GLY A 231 22.19 1.14 21.21
CA GLY A 231 23.56 1.65 21.05
C GLY A 231 24.09 1.54 19.63
N LYS A 232 23.22 1.37 18.63
CA LYS A 232 23.59 1.21 17.22
C LYS A 232 23.13 2.41 16.40
N PRO A 233 24.02 3.01 15.59
CA PRO A 233 23.62 4.04 14.65
C PRO A 233 22.58 3.50 13.65
N HIS A 234 21.58 4.31 13.37
CA HIS A 234 20.58 4.04 12.34
C HIS A 234 20.59 5.16 11.32
N SER A 235 20.68 4.82 10.03
CA SER A 235 20.73 5.81 8.94
C SER A 235 20.16 5.24 7.64
N GLY A 236 19.79 6.12 6.75
CA GLY A 236 19.32 5.82 5.40
C GLY A 236 18.47 6.95 4.86
N PHE A 237 18.52 7.13 3.56
CA PHE A 237 17.65 8.04 2.81
C PHE A 237 17.56 7.56 1.37
N TYR A 238 16.61 8.09 0.63
CA TYR A 238 16.45 7.87 -0.80
C TYR A 238 16.93 9.09 -1.55
N THR A 239 17.76 8.88 -2.57
CA THR A 239 18.04 9.91 -3.55
C THR A 239 16.78 10.22 -4.37
N GLN A 240 16.73 11.38 -5.02
CA GLN A 240 15.60 11.71 -5.89
C GLN A 240 15.48 10.69 -7.05
N ASP A 241 16.57 10.14 -7.53
CA ASP A 241 16.55 9.13 -8.60
C ASP A 241 15.97 7.80 -8.11
N GLU A 242 16.30 7.36 -6.89
CA GLU A 242 15.68 6.18 -6.25
C GLU A 242 14.19 6.41 -5.97
N ALA A 243 13.79 7.61 -5.55
CA ALA A 243 12.38 7.94 -5.38
C ALA A 243 11.62 7.89 -6.71
N ARG A 244 12.18 8.46 -7.79
CA ARG A 244 11.61 8.36 -9.14
C ARG A 244 11.57 6.90 -9.65
N GLU A 245 12.52 6.07 -9.27
CA GLU A 245 12.52 4.63 -9.58
C GLU A 245 11.33 3.93 -8.91
N ILE A 246 11.07 4.20 -7.63
CA ILE A 246 9.90 3.67 -6.90
C ILE A 246 8.59 4.17 -7.53
N VAL A 247 8.51 5.45 -7.88
CA VAL A 247 7.33 6.02 -8.56
C VAL A 247 7.03 5.29 -9.88
N ARG A 248 8.06 5.07 -10.71
CA ARG A 248 7.89 4.32 -11.98
C ARG A 248 7.48 2.88 -11.74
N TYR A 249 8.15 2.20 -10.79
CA TYR A 249 7.84 0.82 -10.45
C TYR A 249 6.41 0.62 -9.96
N ALA A 250 5.90 1.55 -9.16
CA ALA A 250 4.51 1.57 -8.71
C ALA A 250 3.54 1.87 -9.87
N ALA A 251 3.88 2.85 -10.72
CA ALA A 251 3.05 3.23 -11.87
C ALA A 251 2.87 2.07 -12.89
N ASP A 252 3.90 1.24 -13.07
CA ASP A 252 3.80 0.02 -13.90
C ASP A 252 2.81 -1.02 -13.33
N ARG A 253 2.40 -0.86 -12.06
CA ARG A 253 1.37 -1.66 -11.35
C ARG A 253 0.09 -0.88 -11.08
N PHE A 254 -0.08 0.27 -11.74
CA PHE A 254 -1.22 1.19 -11.53
C PHE A 254 -1.38 1.64 -10.08
N ILE A 255 -0.28 1.75 -9.34
CA ILE A 255 -0.23 2.27 -7.97
C ILE A 255 0.34 3.69 -8.01
N THR A 256 -0.41 4.63 -7.44
CA THR A 256 0.04 6.01 -7.24
C THR A 256 0.78 6.13 -5.92
N VAL A 257 1.99 6.69 -5.94
CA VAL A 257 2.75 6.97 -4.72
C VAL A 257 2.39 8.35 -4.19
N VAL A 258 1.80 8.40 -2.99
CA VAL A 258 1.49 9.64 -2.26
C VAL A 258 2.63 9.92 -1.28
N PRO A 259 3.46 10.96 -1.51
CA PRO A 259 4.51 11.30 -0.56
C PRO A 259 3.93 12.02 0.65
N GLU A 260 4.49 11.76 1.83
CA GLU A 260 4.24 12.55 3.03
C GLU A 260 5.52 13.20 3.53
N ILE A 261 5.43 14.53 3.70
CA ILE A 261 6.37 15.36 4.45
C ILE A 261 5.61 15.88 5.65
N ASP A 262 5.87 15.33 6.82
CA ASP A 262 5.13 15.66 8.02
C ASP A 262 5.50 17.03 8.57
N LEU A 263 4.49 17.89 8.75
CA LEU A 263 4.60 19.33 9.07
C LEU A 263 3.41 19.77 9.94
N PRO A 264 3.55 20.69 10.83
CA PRO A 264 4.80 21.27 11.33
C PRO A 264 5.38 20.55 12.55
N GLY A 265 4.68 19.49 13.03
CA GLY A 265 5.14 18.52 14.04
C GLY A 265 6.12 17.52 13.43
N HIS A 266 6.64 16.58 14.22
CA HIS A 266 7.50 15.47 13.78
C HIS A 266 8.71 15.89 12.91
N THR A 267 9.29 17.07 13.19
CA THR A 267 10.30 17.72 12.35
C THR A 267 11.65 17.88 13.01
N THR A 268 11.92 17.19 14.13
CA THR A 268 13.17 17.38 14.89
C THR A 268 14.41 17.00 14.06
N ALA A 269 14.32 16.05 13.12
CA ALA A 269 15.40 15.74 12.18
C ALA A 269 15.71 16.92 11.23
N ALA A 270 14.69 17.62 10.76
CA ALA A 270 14.86 18.85 9.98
C ALA A 270 15.44 19.98 10.84
N LEU A 271 14.97 20.14 12.08
CA LEU A 271 15.50 21.13 13.01
C LEU A 271 16.95 20.85 13.42
N ALA A 272 17.35 19.58 13.54
CA ALA A 272 18.75 19.21 13.76
C ALA A 272 19.64 19.62 12.59
N SER A 273 19.09 19.60 11.36
CA SER A 273 19.79 19.98 10.13
C SER A 273 19.85 21.51 9.93
N TYR A 274 18.77 22.22 10.29
CA TYR A 274 18.58 23.67 10.11
C TYR A 274 17.93 24.27 11.37
N PRO A 275 18.71 24.54 12.43
CA PRO A 275 18.16 24.94 13.73
C PRO A 275 17.37 26.26 13.73
N GLU A 276 17.68 27.15 12.78
CA GLU A 276 17.00 28.43 12.60
C GLU A 276 15.52 28.33 12.21
N LEU A 277 15.08 27.14 11.77
CA LEU A 277 13.67 26.85 11.43
C LEU A 277 12.79 26.64 12.67
N GLY A 278 13.39 26.35 13.82
CA GLY A 278 12.68 26.14 15.07
C GLY A 278 12.50 27.41 15.89
N CYS A 279 11.60 27.35 16.88
CA CYS A 279 11.29 28.49 17.74
C CYS A 279 12.44 28.92 18.67
N THR A 280 13.31 27.98 19.07
CA THR A 280 14.42 28.24 20.01
C THR A 280 15.76 28.49 19.32
N GLY A 281 15.88 28.18 18.04
CA GLY A 281 17.14 28.26 17.30
C GLY A 281 18.16 27.17 17.67
N GLY A 282 17.72 26.15 18.40
CA GLY A 282 18.55 25.00 18.76
C GLY A 282 19.41 25.19 20.03
N PRO A 283 20.40 24.29 20.26
CA PRO A 283 20.73 23.14 19.42
C PRO A 283 19.68 22.01 19.48
N TYR A 284 19.43 21.37 18.32
CA TYR A 284 18.57 20.19 18.21
C TYR A 284 19.39 18.97 17.82
N LYS A 285 18.84 17.77 18.08
CA LYS A 285 19.43 16.49 17.66
C LYS A 285 18.35 15.62 17.02
N VAL A 286 18.74 14.81 16.06
CA VAL A 286 17.87 13.73 15.54
C VAL A 286 17.54 12.79 16.70
N LEU A 287 16.26 12.49 16.90
CA LEU A 287 15.80 11.79 18.09
C LEU A 287 16.08 10.28 17.99
N CYS A 288 16.39 9.69 19.14
CA CYS A 288 16.62 8.25 19.31
C CYS A 288 15.42 7.52 19.94
N SER A 289 14.43 8.27 20.43
CA SER A 289 13.20 7.76 21.04
C SER A 289 11.98 8.16 20.23
N PHE A 290 10.87 7.46 20.44
CA PHE A 290 9.59 7.69 19.75
C PHE A 290 8.63 8.46 20.64
N GLY A 291 7.70 9.22 20.06
CA GLY A 291 6.68 9.97 20.77
C GLY A 291 6.43 11.35 20.16
N VAL A 292 5.69 12.19 20.90
CA VAL A 292 5.35 13.56 20.51
C VAL A 292 6.29 14.52 21.24
N PHE A 293 6.98 15.37 20.50
CA PHE A 293 8.03 16.23 21.03
C PHE A 293 7.67 17.72 20.87
N PRO A 294 8.08 18.59 21.82
CA PRO A 294 7.68 19.99 21.82
C PRO A 294 8.35 20.85 20.74
N ASP A 295 9.49 20.40 20.19
CA ASP A 295 10.25 21.14 19.20
C ASP A 295 9.69 20.87 17.80
N VAL A 296 9.00 21.88 17.29
CA VAL A 296 8.31 21.89 16.00
C VAL A 296 8.77 23.06 15.15
N LEU A 297 8.44 23.07 13.87
CA LEU A 297 8.72 24.21 12.99
C LEU A 297 8.10 25.50 13.52
N CYS A 298 8.80 26.62 13.35
CA CYS A 298 8.34 27.93 13.80
C CYS A 298 7.37 28.54 12.80
N ALA A 299 6.06 28.39 13.02
CA ALA A 299 5.02 28.89 12.11
C ALA A 299 4.98 30.41 11.96
N GLY A 300 5.61 31.16 12.87
CA GLY A 300 5.75 32.61 12.79
C GLY A 300 7.02 33.09 12.08
N ASN A 301 7.82 32.20 11.51
CA ASN A 301 9.06 32.52 10.82
C ASN A 301 8.89 32.36 9.31
N GLU A 302 8.97 33.45 8.55
CA GLU A 302 8.85 33.45 7.08
C GLU A 302 9.89 32.53 6.40
N GLN A 303 11.11 32.45 6.95
CA GLN A 303 12.14 31.55 6.44
C GLN A 303 11.70 30.09 6.58
N THR A 304 10.99 29.73 7.64
CA THR A 304 10.46 28.38 7.83
C THR A 304 9.36 28.07 6.81
N LEU A 305 8.46 29.03 6.56
CA LEU A 305 7.43 28.86 5.56
C LEU A 305 8.04 28.71 4.14
N GLN A 306 9.06 29.53 3.81
CA GLN A 306 9.76 29.41 2.54
C GLN A 306 10.50 28.07 2.41
N PHE A 307 11.17 27.60 3.47
CA PHE A 307 11.79 26.28 3.51
C PHE A 307 10.79 25.17 3.18
N THR A 308 9.61 25.20 3.81
CA THR A 308 8.59 24.16 3.56
C THR A 308 8.06 24.20 2.13
N LYS A 309 7.85 25.37 1.56
CA LYS A 309 7.47 25.52 0.14
C LYS A 309 8.54 24.97 -0.80
N ASP A 310 9.80 25.33 -0.58
CA ASP A 310 10.93 24.84 -1.39
C ASP A 310 11.07 23.30 -1.33
N VAL A 311 10.80 22.69 -0.17
CA VAL A 311 10.78 21.23 -0.02
C VAL A 311 9.64 20.63 -0.83
N LEU A 312 8.43 21.19 -0.70
CA LEU A 312 7.24 20.68 -1.42
C LEU A 312 7.39 20.83 -2.93
N ASP A 313 8.07 21.89 -3.43
CA ASP A 313 8.35 22.06 -4.86
C ASP A 313 9.18 20.88 -5.41
N GLU A 314 10.27 20.48 -4.71
CA GLU A 314 11.08 19.33 -5.12
C GLU A 314 10.29 18.00 -4.99
N ILE A 315 9.46 17.87 -3.96
CA ILE A 315 8.57 16.70 -3.80
C ILE A 315 7.57 16.60 -4.95
N MET A 316 6.92 17.69 -5.33
CA MET A 316 5.96 17.69 -6.45
C MET A 316 6.61 17.44 -7.82
N ASP A 317 7.89 17.77 -7.97
CA ASP A 317 8.67 17.42 -9.17
C ASP A 317 9.00 15.90 -9.24
N ILE A 318 9.20 15.24 -8.09
CA ILE A 318 9.49 13.80 -8.01
C ILE A 318 8.21 12.96 -8.15
N PHE A 319 7.12 13.37 -7.46
CA PHE A 319 5.89 12.60 -7.32
C PHE A 319 4.74 13.18 -8.16
N PRO A 320 4.28 12.46 -9.19
CA PRO A 320 3.18 12.93 -10.06
C PRO A 320 1.80 12.75 -9.42
N SER A 321 1.70 12.40 -8.16
CA SER A 321 0.46 12.17 -7.43
C SER A 321 -0.46 13.40 -7.43
N GLU A 322 -1.76 13.19 -7.55
CA GLU A 322 -2.77 14.21 -7.30
C GLU A 322 -2.69 14.73 -5.86
N TYR A 323 -2.36 13.83 -4.90
CA TYR A 323 -2.28 14.14 -3.47
C TYR A 323 -0.84 14.33 -3.01
N ILE A 324 -0.64 15.39 -2.22
CA ILE A 324 0.58 15.63 -1.44
C ILE A 324 0.17 15.65 0.03
N HIS A 325 0.66 14.71 0.82
CA HIS A 325 0.38 14.61 2.24
C HIS A 325 1.38 15.45 3.03
N ILE A 326 0.86 16.31 3.91
CA ILE A 326 1.68 17.26 4.69
C ILE A 326 1.56 17.04 6.20
N GLY A 327 1.08 15.86 6.62
CA GLY A 327 0.92 15.50 8.03
C GLY A 327 -0.14 16.34 8.73
N GLY A 328 0.27 17.13 9.68
CA GLY A 328 -0.58 18.05 10.45
C GLY A 328 -0.92 17.55 11.84
N ASP A 329 -0.57 16.30 12.15
CA ASP A 329 -0.86 15.62 13.40
C ASP A 329 0.08 16.02 14.55
N GLU A 330 -0.37 15.75 15.74
CA GLU A 330 0.36 15.76 17.01
C GLU A 330 1.33 16.95 17.21
N CYS A 331 1.04 18.10 16.63
CA CYS A 331 1.88 19.30 16.74
C CYS A 331 1.68 20.02 18.10
N PRO A 332 2.59 19.95 19.08
CA PRO A 332 2.46 20.66 20.34
C PRO A 332 2.60 22.18 20.18
N LYS A 333 1.74 22.93 20.85
CA LYS A 333 1.69 24.40 20.75
C LYS A 333 2.60 25.11 21.76
N SER A 334 3.18 24.39 22.71
CA SER A 334 3.94 24.95 23.85
C SER A 334 5.14 25.82 23.48
N ARG A 335 5.78 25.54 22.32
CA ARG A 335 6.85 26.41 21.79
C ARG A 335 6.26 27.68 21.18
N TRP A 336 5.18 27.58 20.41
CA TRP A 336 4.53 28.72 19.76
C TRP A 336 3.95 29.72 20.76
N GLU A 337 3.38 29.24 21.87
CA GLU A 337 2.86 30.08 22.95
C GLU A 337 3.92 31.05 23.53
N LYS A 338 5.19 30.63 23.52
CA LYS A 338 6.31 31.37 24.07
C LYS A 338 7.21 32.03 23.03
N CYS A 339 7.01 31.71 21.75
CA CYS A 339 7.84 32.18 20.65
C CYS A 339 7.46 33.61 20.23
N PRO A 340 8.37 34.59 20.33
CA PRO A 340 8.07 35.98 19.91
C PRO A 340 7.63 36.10 18.45
N LYS A 341 8.23 35.31 17.55
CA LYS A 341 7.87 35.29 16.11
C LYS A 341 6.45 34.77 15.90
N CYS A 342 6.08 33.65 16.55
CA CYS A 342 4.74 33.07 16.44
C CYS A 342 3.69 34.02 17.04
N GLN A 343 3.95 34.63 18.21
CA GLN A 343 3.03 35.58 18.82
C GLN A 343 2.90 36.89 18.02
N ALA A 344 3.99 37.35 17.37
CA ALA A 344 3.93 38.48 16.46
C ALA A 344 3.08 38.17 15.21
N LYS A 345 3.24 36.98 14.61
CA LYS A 345 2.44 36.53 13.47
C LYS A 345 0.95 36.40 13.82
N ILE A 346 0.62 35.83 14.98
CA ILE A 346 -0.76 35.75 15.51
C ILE A 346 -1.37 37.16 15.59
N LYS A 347 -0.60 38.13 16.14
CA LYS A 347 -1.05 39.52 16.25
C LYS A 347 -1.21 40.18 14.86
N GLU A 348 -0.24 40.00 13.97
CA GLU A 348 -0.25 40.53 12.60
C GLU A 348 -1.49 40.08 11.83
N LEU A 349 -1.82 38.78 11.93
CA LEU A 349 -2.97 38.15 11.25
C LEU A 349 -4.30 38.41 11.98
N GLY A 350 -4.30 39.04 13.15
CA GLY A 350 -5.50 39.27 13.95
C GLY A 350 -6.15 37.97 14.45
N ILE A 351 -5.37 36.88 14.56
CA ILE A 351 -5.86 35.55 14.96
C ILE A 351 -6.39 35.60 16.41
N LYS A 352 -7.59 35.02 16.60
CA LYS A 352 -8.23 34.91 17.90
C LYS A 352 -8.50 33.44 18.23
N ALA A 353 -8.52 33.09 19.52
CA ALA A 353 -8.97 31.78 19.95
C ALA A 353 -10.46 31.57 19.62
N LEU A 354 -10.83 30.37 19.24
CA LEU A 354 -12.19 29.90 19.09
C LEU A 354 -12.62 29.07 20.32
N PRO A 355 -13.91 28.79 20.53
CA PRO A 355 -14.40 28.12 21.75
C PRO A 355 -13.70 26.81 22.11
N LYS A 356 -13.16 26.08 21.13
CA LYS A 356 -12.48 24.79 21.34
C LYS A 356 -11.03 24.76 20.82
N HIS A 357 -10.54 25.86 20.27
CA HIS A 357 -9.27 25.93 19.57
C HIS A 357 -8.50 27.18 19.98
N SER A 358 -7.27 26.99 20.42
CA SER A 358 -6.39 28.09 20.80
C SER A 358 -6.02 28.95 19.58
N LYS A 359 -5.46 30.13 19.83
CA LYS A 359 -4.91 30.95 18.75
C LYS A 359 -3.72 30.28 18.05
N GLU A 360 -3.03 29.38 18.72
CA GLU A 360 -1.96 28.56 18.17
C GLU A 360 -2.49 27.45 17.24
N ASN A 361 -3.67 26.86 17.53
CA ASN A 361 -4.35 25.99 16.56
C ASN A 361 -4.68 26.77 15.28
N GLN A 362 -5.18 28.01 15.42
CA GLN A 362 -5.45 28.90 14.27
C GLN A 362 -4.16 29.29 13.51
N LEU A 363 -3.03 29.42 14.20
CA LEU A 363 -1.74 29.65 13.56
C LEU A 363 -1.29 28.42 12.76
N GLN A 364 -1.58 27.20 13.23
CA GLN A 364 -1.33 25.98 12.44
C GLN A 364 -2.17 25.99 11.18
N THR A 365 -3.46 26.31 11.27
CA THR A 365 -4.34 26.41 10.09
C THR A 365 -3.81 27.46 9.09
N TYR A 366 -3.35 28.62 9.57
CA TYR A 366 -2.69 29.58 8.68
C TYR A 366 -1.48 28.96 7.98
N PHE A 367 -0.58 28.31 8.71
CA PHE A 367 0.61 27.68 8.14
C PHE A 367 0.23 26.62 7.08
N MET A 368 -0.71 25.73 7.41
CA MET A 368 -1.19 24.70 6.49
C MET A 368 -1.88 25.31 5.26
N SER A 369 -2.64 26.41 5.43
CA SER A 369 -3.30 27.08 4.31
C SER A 369 -2.31 27.72 3.32
N GLU A 370 -1.18 28.22 3.80
CA GLU A 370 -0.11 28.74 2.92
C GLU A 370 0.55 27.61 2.11
N LEU A 371 0.69 26.41 2.70
CA LEU A 371 1.19 25.22 2.00
C LEU A 371 0.16 24.67 1.01
N GLU A 372 -1.13 24.68 1.37
CA GLU A 372 -2.20 24.29 0.43
C GLU A 372 -2.21 25.20 -0.80
N LYS A 373 -2.04 26.52 -0.65
CA LYS A 373 -1.95 27.44 -1.79
C LYS A 373 -0.82 27.06 -2.74
N GLU A 374 0.35 26.70 -2.19
CA GLU A 374 1.50 26.24 -2.97
C GLU A 374 1.19 24.94 -3.71
N ILE A 375 0.65 23.94 -3.01
CA ILE A 375 0.26 22.65 -3.57
C ILE A 375 -0.79 22.83 -4.69
N ASN A 376 -1.80 23.68 -4.46
CA ASN A 376 -2.86 23.95 -5.43
C ASN A 376 -2.33 24.73 -6.65
N ALA A 377 -1.34 25.61 -6.47
CA ALA A 377 -0.70 26.32 -7.58
C ALA A 377 0.01 25.36 -8.57
N HIS A 378 0.44 24.20 -8.08
CA HIS A 378 1.00 23.11 -8.90
C HIS A 378 -0.08 22.14 -9.42
N GLY A 379 -1.37 22.44 -9.26
CA GLY A 379 -2.48 21.59 -9.71
C GLY A 379 -2.63 20.30 -8.88
N ARG A 380 -2.10 20.28 -7.64
CA ARG A 380 -2.20 19.15 -6.70
C ARG A 380 -3.22 19.45 -5.59
N ARG A 381 -3.55 18.46 -4.79
CA ARG A 381 -4.45 18.55 -3.65
C ARG A 381 -3.71 18.23 -2.35
N MET A 382 -3.94 19.07 -1.34
CA MET A 382 -3.43 18.81 -0.01
C MET A 382 -4.17 17.63 0.64
N LEU A 383 -3.41 16.74 1.28
CA LEU A 383 -3.89 15.67 2.14
C LEU A 383 -3.27 15.84 3.52
N GLY A 384 -4.04 15.65 4.59
CA GLY A 384 -3.54 15.74 5.97
C GLY A 384 -4.32 14.87 6.94
N TRP A 385 -3.72 14.62 8.10
CA TRP A 385 -4.38 13.94 9.20
C TRP A 385 -5.51 14.79 9.79
N ASP A 386 -6.42 14.19 10.55
CA ASP A 386 -7.67 14.87 10.95
C ASP A 386 -7.50 16.01 11.98
N GLU A 387 -6.28 16.28 12.47
CA GLU A 387 -5.96 17.49 13.25
C GLU A 387 -6.04 18.77 12.41
N VAL A 388 -5.94 18.71 11.10
CA VAL A 388 -6.14 19.89 10.23
C VAL A 388 -7.55 20.48 10.35
N LEU A 389 -8.51 19.73 10.92
CA LEU A 389 -9.85 20.21 11.29
C LEU A 389 -9.82 21.22 12.44
N GLU A 390 -8.79 21.20 13.31
CA GLU A 390 -8.75 21.92 14.58
C GLU A 390 -8.60 23.46 14.46
N GLY A 391 -8.51 24.00 13.34
CA GLY A 391 -8.47 25.45 13.15
C GLY A 391 -9.35 25.93 12.02
N GLY A 392 -10.13 25.00 11.47
CA GLY A 392 -10.96 25.19 10.29
C GLY A 392 -10.28 24.60 9.06
N LEU A 393 -11.10 24.03 8.19
CA LEU A 393 -10.64 23.40 6.94
C LEU A 393 -10.23 24.43 5.91
N THR A 394 -9.18 24.14 5.19
CA THR A 394 -8.82 24.82 3.97
C THR A 394 -9.66 24.30 2.80
N PRO A 395 -10.01 25.10 1.78
CA PRO A 395 -11.11 24.79 0.85
C PRO A 395 -11.01 23.49 0.05
N ASN A 396 -9.80 23.00 -0.25
CA ASN A 396 -9.57 21.86 -1.14
C ASN A 396 -8.86 20.68 -0.46
N SER A 397 -8.73 20.70 0.87
CA SER A 397 -8.05 19.66 1.62
C SER A 397 -8.83 18.34 1.59
N THR A 398 -8.10 17.24 1.50
CA THR A 398 -8.59 15.87 1.75
C THR A 398 -8.13 15.43 3.12
N ILE A 399 -8.98 14.72 3.87
CA ILE A 399 -8.76 14.41 5.28
C ILE A 399 -8.54 12.90 5.47
N MET A 400 -7.45 12.53 6.15
CA MET A 400 -7.26 11.18 6.68
C MET A 400 -7.71 11.12 8.15
N SER A 401 -8.81 10.40 8.40
CA SER A 401 -9.41 10.28 9.74
C SER A 401 -8.79 9.09 10.48
N TRP A 402 -7.84 9.37 11.40
CA TRP A 402 -7.09 8.33 12.11
C TRP A 402 -7.44 8.20 13.60
N ARG A 403 -7.81 9.29 14.29
CA ARG A 403 -8.17 9.28 15.72
C ARG A 403 -9.49 8.54 16.01
N GLY A 404 -10.19 8.15 14.96
CA GLY A 404 -11.47 7.43 14.95
C GLY A 404 -12.22 7.75 13.68
N ILE A 405 -13.55 7.68 13.71
CA ILE A 405 -14.40 8.00 12.56
C ILE A 405 -14.96 9.44 12.62
N GLN A 406 -14.83 10.13 13.75
CA GLN A 406 -15.49 11.42 13.97
C GLN A 406 -14.92 12.54 13.11
N GLY A 407 -13.59 12.58 12.93
CA GLY A 407 -12.94 13.53 12.01
C GLY A 407 -13.44 13.35 10.57
N GLY A 408 -13.59 12.10 10.13
CA GLY A 408 -14.13 11.79 8.81
C GLY A 408 -15.60 12.20 8.65
N ILE A 409 -16.43 11.98 9.68
CA ILE A 409 -17.84 12.44 9.68
C ILE A 409 -17.92 13.96 9.58
N GLU A 410 -17.08 14.67 10.35
CA GLU A 410 -17.05 16.12 10.34
C GLU A 410 -16.60 16.69 8.97
N ALA A 411 -15.54 16.11 8.38
CA ALA A 411 -15.05 16.51 7.07
C ALA A 411 -16.06 16.21 5.95
N ALA A 412 -16.68 15.02 5.93
CA ALA A 412 -17.69 14.66 4.94
C ALA A 412 -18.93 15.58 4.98
N ARG A 413 -19.37 15.99 6.18
CA ARG A 413 -20.45 16.98 6.36
C ARG A 413 -20.08 18.36 5.85
N GLN A 414 -18.82 18.70 5.83
CA GLN A 414 -18.29 19.93 5.22
C GLN A 414 -17.95 19.77 3.74
N HIS A 415 -18.29 18.63 3.14
CA HIS A 415 -18.08 18.29 1.73
C HIS A 415 -16.62 18.15 1.31
N HIS A 416 -15.76 17.73 2.24
CA HIS A 416 -14.37 17.37 1.95
C HIS A 416 -14.24 15.87 1.71
N ASP A 417 -13.39 15.48 0.76
CA ASP A 417 -13.02 14.09 0.55
C ASP A 417 -12.34 13.52 1.81
N VAL A 418 -12.72 12.28 2.17
CA VAL A 418 -12.26 11.60 3.38
C VAL A 418 -11.69 10.23 3.05
N ILE A 419 -10.55 9.92 3.66
CA ILE A 419 -9.97 8.58 3.68
C ILE A 419 -9.97 8.09 5.13
N MET A 420 -10.64 6.96 5.38
CA MET A 420 -10.78 6.41 6.71
C MET A 420 -9.58 5.54 7.10
N THR A 421 -8.90 5.89 8.20
CA THR A 421 -7.70 5.19 8.70
C THR A 421 -7.71 4.98 10.22
N PRO A 422 -8.86 4.62 10.86
CA PRO A 422 -8.97 4.67 12.32
C PRO A 422 -7.97 3.72 13.00
N ILE A 423 -7.18 4.28 13.95
CA ILE A 423 -6.11 3.58 14.68
C ILE A 423 -6.56 2.26 15.31
N GLN A 424 -7.83 2.18 15.76
CA GLN A 424 -8.38 1.00 16.41
C GLN A 424 -8.59 -0.18 15.45
N ARG A 425 -8.58 0.05 14.15
CA ARG A 425 -8.90 -0.92 13.09
C ARG A 425 -7.77 -1.11 12.09
N LEU A 426 -7.17 0.00 11.63
CA LEU A 426 -6.32 0.03 10.44
C LEU A 426 -4.85 0.39 10.71
N TYR A 427 -4.45 0.68 11.97
CA TYR A 427 -3.03 0.77 12.32
C TYR A 427 -2.49 -0.62 12.65
N PHE A 428 -1.80 -1.23 11.72
CA PHE A 428 -1.31 -2.59 11.81
C PHE A 428 -0.11 -2.74 12.78
N SER A 429 0.52 -1.63 13.14
CA SER A 429 1.55 -1.52 14.16
C SER A 429 1.03 -1.32 15.59
N ASN A 430 -0.27 -1.09 15.79
CA ASN A 430 -0.83 -0.77 17.11
C ASN A 430 -0.49 -1.87 18.14
N PRO A 431 0.26 -1.56 19.23
CA PRO A 431 0.70 -2.54 20.21
C PRO A 431 -0.43 -3.27 20.94
N ARG A 432 -1.60 -2.62 21.10
CA ARG A 432 -2.77 -3.26 21.70
C ARG A 432 -3.31 -4.38 20.83
N ILE A 433 -3.24 -4.22 19.51
CA ILE A 433 -3.63 -5.22 18.54
C ILE A 433 -2.63 -6.40 18.59
N ASN A 434 -1.35 -6.14 18.83
CA ASN A 434 -0.32 -7.18 18.94
C ASN A 434 -0.54 -8.16 20.11
N LYS A 435 -1.43 -7.84 21.06
CA LYS A 435 -1.85 -8.71 22.16
C LYS A 435 -3.05 -9.61 21.81
N MET A 436 -3.66 -9.40 20.63
CA MET A 436 -4.79 -10.19 20.13
C MET A 436 -4.30 -11.42 19.36
N THR A 437 -5.15 -12.43 19.24
CA THR A 437 -4.91 -13.55 18.33
C THR A 437 -4.95 -13.09 16.87
N GLY A 438 -4.34 -13.82 15.96
CA GLY A 438 -4.41 -13.54 14.54
C GLY A 438 -5.85 -13.53 14.01
N PHE A 439 -6.70 -14.44 14.52
CA PHE A 439 -8.13 -14.50 14.19
C PHE A 439 -8.89 -13.21 14.60
N GLU A 440 -8.71 -12.76 15.84
CA GLU A 440 -9.32 -11.51 16.33
C GLU A 440 -8.89 -10.30 15.50
N TRP A 441 -7.63 -10.28 15.07
CA TRP A 441 -7.09 -9.24 14.20
C TRP A 441 -7.80 -9.20 12.85
N MET A 442 -7.91 -10.36 12.20
CA MET A 442 -8.57 -10.50 10.90
C MET A 442 -10.02 -10.05 10.99
N ASN A 443 -10.75 -10.56 11.99
CA ASN A 443 -12.13 -10.21 12.25
C ASN A 443 -12.31 -8.70 12.47
N ARG A 444 -11.40 -8.08 13.21
CA ARG A 444 -11.45 -6.66 13.53
C ARG A 444 -11.25 -5.76 12.32
N VAL A 445 -10.36 -6.12 11.39
CA VAL A 445 -10.17 -5.41 10.12
C VAL A 445 -11.35 -5.67 9.19
N TYR A 446 -11.69 -6.94 8.97
CA TYR A 446 -12.73 -7.35 8.02
C TYR A 446 -14.11 -6.73 8.30
N ASN A 447 -14.49 -6.64 9.59
CA ASN A 447 -15.77 -6.10 10.02
C ASN A 447 -15.75 -4.57 10.23
N PHE A 448 -14.70 -3.88 9.84
CA PHE A 448 -14.73 -2.44 9.79
C PHE A 448 -15.54 -1.97 8.58
N GLU A 449 -16.50 -1.06 8.82
CA GLU A 449 -17.24 -0.38 7.78
C GLU A 449 -16.68 1.04 7.60
N PRO A 450 -16.05 1.34 6.45
CA PRO A 450 -15.43 2.65 6.23
C PRO A 450 -16.44 3.80 6.09
N ILE A 451 -17.67 3.52 5.67
CA ILE A 451 -18.71 4.56 5.52
C ILE A 451 -19.54 4.61 6.80
N PRO A 452 -19.41 5.66 7.64
CA PRO A 452 -20.21 5.80 8.86
C PRO A 452 -21.71 5.83 8.59
N ALA A 453 -22.47 5.10 9.41
CA ALA A 453 -23.94 5.04 9.29
C ALA A 453 -24.61 6.39 9.60
N GLU A 454 -23.91 7.28 10.30
CA GLU A 454 -24.37 8.62 10.68
C GLU A 454 -24.39 9.62 9.51
N LEU A 455 -23.77 9.27 8.38
CA LEU A 455 -23.75 10.11 7.18
C LEU A 455 -25.01 9.90 6.35
N THR A 456 -25.58 10.98 5.84
CA THR A 456 -26.62 10.94 4.82
C THR A 456 -26.05 10.43 3.49
N ASP A 457 -26.90 9.95 2.57
CA ASP A 457 -26.46 9.45 1.26
C ASP A 457 -25.73 10.53 0.43
N ALA A 458 -26.06 11.81 0.63
CA ALA A 458 -25.36 12.92 0.00
C ALA A 458 -23.95 13.13 0.58
N GLU A 459 -23.72 12.79 1.86
CA GLU A 459 -22.45 12.94 2.54
C GLU A 459 -21.54 11.71 2.34
N LYS A 460 -22.12 10.50 2.24
CA LYS A 460 -21.38 9.22 2.02
C LYS A 460 -20.43 9.26 0.82
N LYS A 461 -20.79 10.00 -0.24
CA LYS A 461 -19.97 10.13 -1.46
C LYS A 461 -18.61 10.78 -1.22
N PHE A 462 -18.45 11.53 -0.12
CA PHE A 462 -17.18 12.14 0.25
C PHE A 462 -16.23 11.17 0.95
N VAL A 463 -16.71 10.00 1.43
CA VAL A 463 -15.83 8.93 1.89
C VAL A 463 -15.30 8.19 0.66
N ILE A 464 -14.13 8.62 0.18
CA ILE A 464 -13.55 8.14 -1.09
C ILE A 464 -12.80 6.82 -0.95
N GLY A 465 -12.52 6.39 0.29
CA GLY A 465 -11.80 5.16 0.53
C GLY A 465 -11.30 4.97 1.95
N THR A 466 -10.42 4.00 2.09
CA THR A 466 -9.79 3.66 3.36
C THR A 466 -8.34 3.21 3.15
N GLN A 467 -7.55 3.29 4.22
CA GLN A 467 -6.12 2.98 4.17
C GLN A 467 -5.67 2.22 5.42
N GLY A 468 -4.86 1.18 5.24
CA GLY A 468 -4.09 0.56 6.31
C GLY A 468 -2.78 1.29 6.54
N CYS A 469 -2.32 1.38 7.79
CA CYS A 469 -1.08 2.06 8.14
C CYS A 469 -0.15 1.13 8.92
N ILE A 470 1.13 1.15 8.56
CA ILE A 470 2.21 0.50 9.33
C ILE A 470 3.24 1.53 9.76
N TRP A 471 3.18 1.90 11.04
CA TRP A 471 4.16 2.74 11.71
C TRP A 471 5.32 1.87 12.21
N THR A 472 6.54 2.39 12.14
CA THR A 472 7.73 1.54 12.30
C THR A 472 8.52 1.78 13.59
N GLU A 473 7.96 2.44 14.60
CA GLU A 473 8.62 2.63 15.91
C GLU A 473 9.14 1.29 16.47
N TRP A 474 8.32 0.24 16.36
CA TRP A 474 8.62 -1.10 16.87
C TRP A 474 8.70 -2.16 15.76
N THR A 475 8.90 -1.72 14.52
CA THR A 475 8.97 -2.55 13.32
C THR A 475 10.31 -2.31 12.63
N ALA A 476 11.37 -2.91 13.17
CA ALA A 476 12.73 -2.62 12.77
C ALA A 476 13.20 -3.37 11.51
N ASP A 477 12.50 -4.40 11.09
CA ASP A 477 12.89 -5.27 9.98
C ASP A 477 11.71 -5.81 9.17
N SER A 478 12.00 -6.37 8.00
CA SER A 478 11.02 -6.92 7.08
C SER A 478 10.21 -8.08 7.67
N THR A 479 10.84 -8.96 8.43
CA THR A 479 10.17 -10.12 9.05
C THR A 479 9.07 -9.65 10.00
N LYS A 480 9.37 -8.65 10.82
CA LYS A 480 8.40 -8.06 11.74
C LYS A 480 7.30 -7.33 10.99
N MET A 481 7.64 -6.58 9.93
CA MET A 481 6.66 -5.89 9.11
C MET A 481 5.69 -6.87 8.45
N GLU A 482 6.19 -7.89 7.76
CA GLU A 482 5.38 -8.92 7.11
C GLU A 482 4.46 -9.63 8.10
N TRP A 483 4.97 -10.01 9.27
CA TRP A 483 4.18 -10.61 10.34
C TRP A 483 3.05 -9.69 10.82
N GLN A 484 3.27 -8.38 10.85
CA GLN A 484 2.25 -7.40 11.26
C GLN A 484 1.21 -7.12 10.16
N ILE A 485 1.61 -7.12 8.90
CA ILE A 485 0.70 -6.75 7.80
C ILE A 485 -0.03 -7.96 7.21
N LEU A 486 0.57 -9.16 7.21
CA LEU A 486 0.01 -10.36 6.59
C LEU A 486 -0.55 -11.32 7.64
N PRO A 487 -1.76 -11.88 7.39
CA PRO A 487 -2.60 -11.69 6.22
C PRO A 487 -3.65 -10.56 6.36
N ARG A 488 -3.52 -9.60 7.29
CA ARG A 488 -4.49 -8.52 7.49
C ARG A 488 -4.69 -7.64 6.25
N MET A 489 -3.67 -7.55 5.39
CA MET A 489 -3.78 -6.85 4.11
C MET A 489 -4.83 -7.50 3.21
N ALA A 490 -5.01 -8.82 3.28
CA ALA A 490 -6.10 -9.52 2.59
C ALA A 490 -7.50 -9.07 3.08
N ALA A 491 -7.68 -8.92 4.41
CA ALA A 491 -8.92 -8.39 4.95
C ALA A 491 -9.14 -6.91 4.58
N LEU A 492 -8.07 -6.12 4.56
CA LEU A 492 -8.11 -4.73 4.11
C LEU A 492 -8.55 -4.65 2.64
N SER A 493 -7.97 -5.47 1.76
CA SER A 493 -8.35 -5.48 0.35
C SER A 493 -9.83 -5.81 0.14
N GLU A 494 -10.38 -6.74 0.93
CA GLU A 494 -11.80 -7.10 0.87
C GLU A 494 -12.71 -5.92 1.25
N ILE A 495 -12.41 -5.17 2.31
CA ILE A 495 -13.23 -4.01 2.70
C ILE A 495 -13.06 -2.81 1.74
N GLN A 496 -11.95 -2.74 1.01
CA GLN A 496 -11.68 -1.70 0.02
C GLN A 496 -12.33 -1.98 -1.34
N TRP A 497 -12.52 -3.26 -1.64
CA TRP A 497 -12.96 -3.71 -2.96
C TRP A 497 -14.41 -4.18 -3.00
N THR A 498 -14.78 -5.10 -2.08
CA THR A 498 -16.06 -5.83 -2.13
C THR A 498 -17.20 -4.99 -1.56
N LEU A 499 -18.35 -4.98 -2.21
CA LEU A 499 -19.55 -4.32 -1.70
C LEU A 499 -20.03 -4.97 -0.40
N PRO A 500 -20.62 -4.21 0.55
CA PRO A 500 -21.03 -4.72 1.87
C PRO A 500 -21.94 -5.94 1.80
N GLU A 501 -22.87 -5.98 0.84
CA GLU A 501 -23.84 -7.07 0.64
C GLU A 501 -23.19 -8.39 0.19
N HIS A 502 -21.97 -8.35 -0.37
CA HIS A 502 -21.22 -9.54 -0.79
C HIS A 502 -20.21 -10.00 0.25
N LYS A 503 -19.99 -9.22 1.31
CA LYS A 503 -19.02 -9.56 2.36
C LYS A 503 -19.56 -10.65 3.28
N ASN A 504 -18.73 -11.66 3.52
CA ASN A 504 -19.00 -12.73 4.48
C ASN A 504 -17.68 -13.20 5.11
N PHE A 505 -17.51 -13.01 6.42
CA PHE A 505 -16.24 -13.31 7.08
C PHE A 505 -15.91 -14.80 7.09
N ASP A 506 -16.90 -15.69 7.26
CA ASP A 506 -16.65 -17.13 7.27
C ASP A 506 -16.17 -17.60 5.89
N ARG A 507 -16.81 -17.15 4.83
CA ARG A 507 -16.38 -17.41 3.45
C ARG A 507 -15.04 -16.79 3.11
N PHE A 508 -14.71 -15.63 3.66
CA PHE A 508 -13.38 -15.04 3.55
C PHE A 508 -12.33 -15.94 4.21
N MET A 509 -12.61 -16.47 5.41
CA MET A 509 -11.72 -17.39 6.11
C MET A 509 -11.56 -18.74 5.40
N GLU A 510 -12.56 -19.22 4.66
CA GLU A 510 -12.47 -20.40 3.79
C GLU A 510 -11.52 -20.18 2.60
N ARG A 511 -11.44 -18.96 2.06
CA ARG A 511 -10.54 -18.58 0.93
C ARG A 511 -9.12 -18.23 1.39
N LEU A 512 -8.94 -17.84 2.64
CA LEU A 512 -7.67 -17.38 3.18
C LEU A 512 -6.51 -18.37 3.03
N PRO A 513 -6.68 -19.71 3.19
CA PRO A 513 -5.59 -20.68 3.00
C PRO A 513 -4.89 -20.58 1.64
N GLU A 514 -5.63 -20.30 0.58
CA GLU A 514 -5.06 -20.12 -0.77
C GLU A 514 -4.17 -18.85 -0.83
N MET A 515 -4.61 -17.76 -0.23
CA MET A 515 -3.80 -16.54 -0.12
C MET A 515 -2.54 -16.78 0.72
N LEU A 516 -2.63 -17.53 1.82
CA LEU A 516 -1.45 -17.89 2.63
C LEU A 516 -0.44 -18.73 1.85
N LYS A 517 -0.93 -19.62 0.97
CA LYS A 517 -0.08 -20.37 0.06
C LYS A 517 0.67 -19.45 -0.89
N ILE A 518 -0.01 -18.47 -1.49
CA ILE A 518 0.61 -17.47 -2.37
C ILE A 518 1.73 -16.71 -1.64
N TYR A 519 1.48 -16.24 -0.41
CA TYR A 519 2.52 -15.59 0.37
C TYR A 519 3.73 -16.49 0.56
N SER A 520 3.51 -17.78 0.88
CA SER A 520 4.59 -18.75 1.03
C SER A 520 5.35 -18.98 -0.26
N ASP A 521 4.65 -19.14 -1.39
CA ASP A 521 5.24 -19.39 -2.71
C ASP A 521 6.06 -18.17 -3.20
N LEU A 522 5.62 -16.96 -2.86
CA LEU A 522 6.34 -15.71 -3.13
C LEU A 522 7.42 -15.36 -2.08
N GLY A 523 7.58 -16.17 -1.03
CA GLY A 523 8.61 -16.01 -0.02
C GLY A 523 8.30 -14.98 1.08
N TYR A 524 7.05 -14.53 1.22
CA TYR A 524 6.64 -13.64 2.30
C TYR A 524 6.40 -14.39 3.61
N GLY A 525 6.85 -13.78 4.71
CA GLY A 525 6.46 -14.19 6.05
C GLY A 525 5.04 -13.70 6.39
N TYR A 526 4.31 -14.43 7.22
CA TYR A 526 3.00 -13.99 7.69
C TYR A 526 2.67 -14.57 9.06
N ARG A 527 1.68 -14.00 9.72
CA ARG A 527 1.18 -14.49 11.01
C ARG A 527 0.35 -15.77 10.83
N LYS A 528 0.71 -16.84 11.55
CA LYS A 528 0.13 -18.19 11.37
C LYS A 528 -1.09 -18.48 12.24
N ASP A 529 -1.26 -17.79 13.38
CA ASP A 529 -2.36 -18.01 14.33
C ASP A 529 -3.65 -17.27 13.92
N VAL A 530 -4.02 -17.36 12.65
CA VAL A 530 -5.15 -16.61 12.05
C VAL A 530 -6.46 -17.38 12.02
N PHE A 531 -6.44 -18.67 12.31
CA PHE A 531 -7.64 -19.49 12.43
C PHE A 531 -8.06 -19.63 13.90
N ALA A 532 -9.38 -19.77 14.15
CA ALA A 532 -9.89 -19.93 15.51
C ALA A 532 -9.29 -21.19 16.19
N ALA A 533 -9.04 -21.09 17.50
CA ALA A 533 -8.39 -22.17 18.28
C ALA A 533 -9.12 -23.53 18.20
N ASP A 534 -10.44 -23.53 17.98
CA ASP A 534 -11.27 -24.74 17.90
C ASP A 534 -11.04 -25.56 16.62
N THR A 535 -10.40 -24.97 15.59
CA THR A 535 -10.06 -25.67 14.35
C THR A 535 -8.70 -26.38 14.41
N VAL A 536 -7.89 -26.12 15.43
CA VAL A 536 -6.56 -26.72 15.61
C VAL A 536 -6.63 -28.09 16.33
N ALA A 537 -7.72 -28.34 17.06
CA ALA A 537 -7.89 -29.60 17.84
C ALA A 537 -8.25 -30.85 17.01
N VAL A 538 -8.47 -30.73 15.70
CA VAL A 538 -8.92 -31.85 14.84
C VAL A 538 -7.78 -32.42 13.97
N LYS A 539 -6.55 -31.87 14.05
CA LYS A 539 -5.40 -32.37 13.26
C LYS A 539 -4.15 -32.57 14.13
N GLN A 540 -4.27 -33.37 15.17
CA GLN A 540 -3.13 -34.11 15.79
C GLN A 540 -3.23 -35.58 15.51
#